data_2f51191132882eeaba02d9e7ba883179
#
_entry.id   2f51191132882eeaba02d9e7ba883179
#
_cell.length_a   1.000
_cell.length_b   1.000
_cell.length_c   1.000
_cell.angle_alpha   90.00
_cell.angle_beta   90.00
_cell.angle_gamma   90.00
#
_symmetry.space_group_name_H-M   'P 1'
#
loop_
_entity.id
_entity.type
_entity.pdbx_description
1 polymer ?
#
loop_
_entity_poly.entity_id
_entity_poly.type
_entity_poly.pdbx_seq_one_letter_code
_entity_poly.pdbx_strand_id
1 'polypeptide(L)'
;VNVQSMVFGNMGPTSGTGVAFTRNPSTGEKKLMGEFLMNAQGEDVVAGVRTPEPLEHLKDTMPEVYDQFVDICNRLEEHYRDMQDMEFTIEDKKLYMLQTRNGKRTPAAGIKIACDLVDEGMIDEKKAVLMIDPKSIDALLHPQFDSTALKAATPIATALPASPGAACGQVVFTAEDAVKWSDSGKKVILVRLETSAEDIEGMHVSEGILTVRGGMTSHAAVVA
;
A
#
# COMPACT_ATOMS: atom_id res chain seq x y z
N VAL A 1 -20.42 -9.66 -20.94
CA VAL A 1 -20.75 -10.63 -19.88
C VAL A 1 -19.96 -11.89 -20.16
N ASN A 2 -19.17 -12.33 -19.18
CA ASN A 2 -18.45 -13.59 -19.23
C ASN A 2 -19.22 -14.65 -18.43
N VAL A 3 -19.31 -15.86 -18.97
CA VAL A 3 -19.90 -17.00 -18.29
C VAL A 3 -18.80 -18.03 -18.07
N GLN A 4 -18.56 -18.37 -16.82
CA GLN A 4 -17.51 -19.33 -16.42
C GLN A 4 -18.14 -20.51 -15.67
N SER A 5 -17.55 -21.69 -15.79
CA SER A 5 -17.86 -22.81 -14.91
C SER A 5 -17.49 -22.48 -13.47
N MET A 6 -18.30 -22.90 -12.54
CA MET A 6 -17.92 -22.85 -11.12
C MET A 6 -16.77 -23.80 -10.86
N VAL A 7 -15.82 -23.37 -10.02
CA VAL A 7 -14.69 -24.16 -9.54
C VAL A 7 -14.60 -24.06 -8.04
N PHE A 8 -14.18 -25.14 -7.40
CA PHE A 8 -14.27 -25.28 -5.95
C PHE A 8 -12.90 -25.59 -5.34
N GLY A 9 -12.35 -24.62 -4.62
CA GLY A 9 -11.09 -24.77 -3.88
C GLY A 9 -11.18 -25.61 -2.61
N ASN A 10 -12.38 -26.01 -2.21
CA ASN A 10 -12.65 -26.78 -0.99
C ASN A 10 -12.98 -28.26 -1.26
N MET A 11 -12.48 -28.82 -2.35
CA MET A 11 -12.71 -30.24 -2.72
C MET A 11 -11.66 -31.20 -2.13
N GLY A 12 -10.99 -30.81 -1.04
CA GLY A 12 -10.02 -31.66 -0.35
C GLY A 12 -8.57 -31.17 -0.44
N PRO A 13 -7.60 -32.02 -0.08
CA PRO A 13 -6.20 -31.63 0.09
C PRO A 13 -5.47 -31.32 -1.23
N THR A 14 -6.08 -31.58 -2.37
CA THR A 14 -5.55 -31.28 -3.71
C THR A 14 -6.19 -30.03 -4.33
N SER A 15 -7.00 -29.33 -3.54
CA SER A 15 -7.72 -28.12 -3.95
C SER A 15 -7.37 -26.95 -3.04
N GLY A 16 -7.53 -25.73 -3.54
CA GLY A 16 -7.22 -24.52 -2.79
C GLY A 16 -7.62 -23.27 -3.57
N THR A 17 -7.44 -22.12 -2.95
CA THR A 17 -7.69 -20.82 -3.58
C THR A 17 -6.66 -19.81 -3.10
N GLY A 18 -6.41 -18.77 -3.87
CA GLY A 18 -5.45 -17.75 -3.51
C GLY A 18 -5.54 -16.47 -4.33
N VAL A 19 -4.75 -15.51 -3.87
CA VAL A 19 -4.56 -14.20 -4.51
C VAL A 19 -3.08 -13.96 -4.70
N ALA A 20 -2.70 -13.30 -5.78
CA ALA A 20 -1.30 -13.01 -6.06
C ALA A 20 -1.10 -11.75 -6.89
N PHE A 21 0.11 -11.20 -6.77
CA PHE A 21 0.60 -10.06 -7.54
C PHE A 21 1.85 -10.47 -8.31
N THR A 22 1.98 -10.03 -9.55
CA THR A 22 3.18 -10.31 -10.37
C THR A 22 4.42 -9.58 -9.85
N ARG A 23 4.23 -8.48 -9.13
CA ARG A 23 5.28 -7.69 -8.45
C ARG A 23 4.83 -7.31 -7.06
N ASN A 24 5.78 -6.99 -6.18
CA ASN A 24 5.47 -6.51 -4.83
C ASN A 24 4.69 -5.18 -4.88
N PRO A 25 3.44 -5.12 -4.41
CA PRO A 25 2.60 -3.92 -4.48
C PRO A 25 3.08 -2.79 -3.55
N SER A 26 3.91 -3.10 -2.56
CA SER A 26 4.43 -2.13 -1.59
C SER A 26 5.77 -1.54 -2.02
N THR A 27 6.66 -2.35 -2.62
CA THR A 27 8.04 -1.94 -2.96
C THR A 27 8.29 -1.80 -4.46
N GLY A 28 7.45 -2.41 -5.31
CA GLY A 28 7.63 -2.47 -6.76
C GLY A 28 8.64 -3.53 -7.22
N GLU A 29 9.24 -4.30 -6.31
CA GLU A 29 10.20 -5.35 -6.67
C GLU A 29 9.55 -6.40 -7.58
N LYS A 30 10.26 -6.83 -8.63
CA LYS A 30 9.82 -7.89 -9.53
C LYS A 30 9.93 -9.25 -8.85
N LYS A 31 9.04 -9.46 -7.91
CA LYS A 31 8.90 -10.72 -7.18
C LYS A 31 7.43 -11.07 -7.07
N LEU A 32 7.09 -12.27 -7.54
CA LEU A 32 5.75 -12.82 -7.39
C LEU A 32 5.41 -12.90 -5.89
N MET A 33 4.32 -12.29 -5.50
CA MET A 33 3.81 -12.29 -4.12
C MET A 33 2.37 -12.75 -4.10
N GLY A 34 2.02 -13.51 -3.08
CA GLY A 34 0.65 -13.95 -2.92
C GLY A 34 0.48 -14.85 -1.73
N GLU A 35 -0.76 -15.16 -1.49
CA GLU A 35 -1.20 -16.03 -0.40
C GLU A 35 -2.22 -17.03 -0.93
N PHE A 36 -2.20 -18.24 -0.39
CA PHE A 36 -3.17 -19.25 -0.74
C PHE A 36 -3.61 -20.06 0.48
N LEU A 37 -4.77 -20.67 0.37
CA LEU A 37 -5.30 -21.61 1.36
C LEU A 37 -5.66 -22.92 0.69
N MET A 38 -5.17 -24.02 1.26
CA MET A 38 -5.58 -25.35 0.86
C MET A 38 -6.97 -25.68 1.41
N ASN A 39 -7.74 -26.42 0.61
CA ASN A 39 -9.10 -26.85 0.94
C ASN A 39 -9.96 -25.67 1.45
N ALA A 40 -10.06 -24.61 0.66
CA ALA A 40 -10.70 -23.36 1.01
C ALA A 40 -11.38 -22.69 -0.20
N GLN A 41 -12.33 -21.82 0.09
CA GLN A 41 -12.96 -20.93 -0.89
C GLN A 41 -12.38 -19.51 -0.78
N GLY A 42 -12.65 -18.66 -1.79
CA GLY A 42 -12.13 -17.29 -1.83
C GLY A 42 -12.49 -16.45 -0.60
N GLU A 43 -13.67 -16.66 -0.04
CA GLU A 43 -14.11 -15.97 1.18
C GLU A 43 -13.24 -16.31 2.40
N ASP A 44 -12.70 -17.54 2.49
CA ASP A 44 -11.85 -17.96 3.60
C ASP A 44 -10.52 -17.23 3.63
N VAL A 45 -9.99 -16.85 2.45
CA VAL A 45 -8.74 -16.05 2.34
C VAL A 45 -8.96 -14.65 2.88
N VAL A 46 -10.10 -14.03 2.61
CA VAL A 46 -10.40 -12.64 2.97
C VAL A 46 -10.94 -12.53 4.40
N ALA A 47 -11.70 -13.53 4.85
CA ALA A 47 -12.34 -13.50 6.18
C ALA A 47 -11.36 -13.64 7.37
N GLY A 48 -10.11 -14.05 7.12
CA GLY A 48 -9.10 -14.17 8.18
C GLY A 48 -9.36 -15.27 9.20
N VAL A 49 -10.27 -16.21 8.92
CA VAL A 49 -10.61 -17.33 9.82
C VAL A 49 -9.46 -18.36 9.87
N ARG A 50 -8.73 -18.49 8.78
CA ARG A 50 -7.53 -19.32 8.65
C ARG A 50 -6.37 -18.46 8.21
N THR A 51 -5.16 -18.77 8.67
CA THR A 51 -3.94 -18.06 8.23
C THR A 51 -3.54 -18.57 6.85
N PRO A 52 -3.52 -17.72 5.82
CA PRO A 52 -3.04 -18.10 4.50
C PRO A 52 -1.55 -18.43 4.52
N GLU A 53 -1.13 -19.29 3.61
CA GLU A 53 0.26 -19.63 3.40
C GLU A 53 0.85 -18.76 2.28
N PRO A 54 2.15 -18.40 2.37
CA PRO A 54 2.85 -17.75 1.27
C PRO A 54 2.79 -18.58 -0.01
N LEU A 55 2.62 -17.91 -1.15
CA LEU A 55 2.51 -18.58 -2.45
C LEU A 55 3.71 -19.48 -2.80
N GLU A 56 4.90 -19.16 -2.27
CA GLU A 56 6.10 -19.98 -2.43
C GLU A 56 5.91 -21.42 -1.92
N HIS A 57 5.10 -21.65 -0.89
CA HIS A 57 4.81 -22.99 -0.38
C HIS A 57 4.01 -23.84 -1.37
N LEU A 58 3.32 -23.23 -2.33
CA LEU A 58 2.66 -23.96 -3.41
C LEU A 58 3.68 -24.72 -4.27
N LYS A 59 4.90 -24.23 -4.38
CA LYS A 59 5.99 -24.89 -5.08
C LYS A 59 6.35 -26.25 -4.46
N ASP A 60 6.25 -26.34 -3.13
CA ASP A 60 6.57 -27.56 -2.40
C ASP A 60 5.41 -28.57 -2.41
N THR A 61 4.18 -28.06 -2.38
CA THR A 61 2.96 -28.89 -2.29
C THR A 61 2.43 -29.31 -3.66
N MET A 62 2.47 -28.43 -4.65
CA MET A 62 1.97 -28.65 -6.01
C MET A 62 2.88 -27.98 -7.06
N PRO A 63 4.09 -28.49 -7.31
CA PRO A 63 5.09 -27.83 -8.17
C PRO A 63 4.59 -27.59 -9.60
N GLU A 64 3.89 -28.54 -10.19
CA GLU A 64 3.35 -28.40 -11.56
C GLU A 64 2.33 -27.26 -11.68
N VAL A 65 1.47 -27.11 -10.63
CA VAL A 65 0.50 -26.02 -10.57
C VAL A 65 1.20 -24.68 -10.36
N TYR A 66 2.24 -24.65 -9.52
CA TYR A 66 3.04 -23.45 -9.30
C TYR A 66 3.73 -22.98 -10.59
N ASP A 67 4.37 -23.90 -11.33
CA ASP A 67 5.05 -23.58 -12.59
C ASP A 67 4.08 -23.08 -13.65
N GLN A 68 2.91 -23.71 -13.76
CA GLN A 68 1.83 -23.23 -14.65
C GLN A 68 1.34 -21.84 -14.23
N PHE A 69 1.21 -21.58 -12.92
CA PHE A 69 0.80 -20.28 -12.42
C PHE A 69 1.83 -19.20 -12.76
N VAL A 70 3.12 -19.46 -12.56
CA VAL A 70 4.21 -18.53 -12.92
C VAL A 70 4.19 -18.19 -14.40
N ASP A 71 4.00 -19.19 -15.28
CA ASP A 71 3.90 -18.96 -16.73
C ASP A 71 2.71 -18.04 -17.06
N ILE A 72 1.55 -18.28 -16.46
CA ILE A 72 0.37 -17.43 -16.65
C ILE A 72 0.63 -16.00 -16.15
N CYS A 73 1.27 -15.83 -14.99
CA CYS A 73 1.63 -14.53 -14.46
C CYS A 73 2.50 -13.72 -15.43
N ASN A 74 3.54 -14.34 -15.98
CA ASN A 74 4.43 -13.71 -16.94
C ASN A 74 3.67 -13.30 -18.22
N ARG A 75 2.83 -14.17 -18.74
CA ARG A 75 2.01 -13.88 -19.93
C ARG A 75 1.01 -12.77 -19.70
N LEU A 76 0.40 -12.69 -18.52
CA LEU A 76 -0.55 -11.63 -18.18
C LEU A 76 0.16 -10.28 -18.03
N GLU A 77 1.30 -10.23 -17.34
CA GLU A 77 2.09 -9.01 -17.20
C GLU A 77 2.61 -8.52 -18.57
N GLU A 78 3.09 -9.42 -19.43
CA GLU A 78 3.51 -9.08 -20.79
C GLU A 78 2.34 -8.57 -21.66
N HIS A 79 1.17 -9.20 -21.55
CA HIS A 79 -0.02 -8.82 -22.31
C HIS A 79 -0.56 -7.43 -21.89
N TYR A 80 -0.73 -7.21 -20.60
CA TYR A 80 -1.28 -5.95 -20.08
C TYR A 80 -0.22 -4.86 -19.94
N ARG A 81 1.06 -5.23 -19.99
CA ARG A 81 2.20 -4.31 -19.81
C ARG A 81 2.11 -3.51 -18.53
N ASP A 82 1.68 -4.17 -17.49
CA ASP A 82 1.52 -3.63 -16.14
C ASP A 82 1.44 -4.77 -15.12
N MET A 83 1.85 -4.47 -13.89
CA MET A 83 1.70 -5.36 -12.75
C MET A 83 0.25 -5.85 -12.61
N GLN A 84 0.07 -7.14 -12.41
CA GLN A 84 -1.24 -7.76 -12.29
C GLN A 84 -1.52 -8.22 -10.86
N ASP A 85 -2.78 -8.04 -10.44
CA ASP A 85 -3.44 -8.59 -9.27
C ASP A 85 -4.39 -9.69 -9.74
N MET A 86 -4.22 -10.89 -9.22
CA MET A 86 -4.87 -12.09 -9.75
C MET A 86 -5.54 -12.89 -8.64
N GLU A 87 -6.66 -13.48 -8.98
CA GLU A 87 -7.36 -14.45 -8.15
C GLU A 87 -7.39 -15.79 -8.88
N PHE A 88 -7.10 -16.87 -8.16
CA PHE A 88 -7.05 -18.21 -8.72
C PHE A 88 -7.64 -19.25 -7.79
N THR A 89 -8.08 -20.35 -8.36
CA THR A 89 -8.54 -21.53 -7.62
C THR A 89 -7.91 -22.78 -8.22
N ILE A 90 -7.56 -23.71 -7.37
CA ILE A 90 -7.06 -25.03 -7.72
C ILE A 90 -8.17 -26.02 -7.34
N GLU A 91 -8.68 -26.77 -8.30
CA GLU A 91 -9.62 -27.85 -8.07
C GLU A 91 -8.98 -29.15 -8.54
N ASP A 92 -8.75 -30.05 -7.60
CA ASP A 92 -8.12 -31.36 -7.85
C ASP A 92 -6.85 -31.26 -8.72
N LYS A 93 -5.87 -30.47 -8.25
CA LYS A 93 -4.58 -30.17 -8.92
C LYS A 93 -4.69 -29.43 -10.25
N LYS A 94 -5.86 -28.97 -10.64
CA LYS A 94 -6.05 -28.19 -11.86
C LYS A 94 -6.22 -26.71 -11.53
N LEU A 95 -5.37 -25.88 -12.13
CA LEU A 95 -5.39 -24.43 -11.94
C LEU A 95 -6.47 -23.76 -12.78
N TYR A 96 -7.20 -22.83 -12.16
CA TYR A 96 -8.17 -21.96 -12.81
C TYR A 96 -7.90 -20.50 -12.39
N MET A 97 -7.74 -19.63 -13.38
CA MET A 97 -7.67 -18.20 -13.15
C MET A 97 -9.09 -17.63 -13.09
N LEU A 98 -9.42 -16.96 -12.01
CA LEU A 98 -10.75 -16.38 -11.80
C LEU A 98 -10.84 -14.94 -12.26
N GLN A 99 -9.83 -14.14 -11.91
CA GLN A 99 -9.78 -12.71 -12.21
C GLN A 99 -8.34 -12.25 -12.37
N THR A 100 -8.14 -11.28 -13.25
CA THR A 100 -6.93 -10.46 -13.32
C THR A 100 -7.30 -8.99 -13.48
N ARG A 101 -6.51 -8.12 -12.89
CA ARG A 101 -6.63 -6.66 -13.01
C ARG A 101 -5.28 -6.00 -12.79
N ASN A 102 -5.13 -4.75 -13.23
CA ASN A 102 -3.95 -3.96 -12.88
C ASN A 102 -3.87 -3.80 -11.38
N GLY A 103 -2.73 -4.18 -10.79
CA GLY A 103 -2.55 -4.24 -9.35
C GLY A 103 -2.56 -2.85 -8.72
N LYS A 104 -3.33 -2.71 -7.64
CA LYS A 104 -3.21 -1.54 -6.75
C LYS A 104 -1.85 -1.59 -6.07
N ARG A 105 -1.21 -0.44 -5.94
CA ARG A 105 0.16 -0.33 -5.45
C ARG A 105 0.39 0.99 -4.71
N THR A 106 1.43 1.03 -3.89
CA THR A 106 1.86 2.29 -3.27
C THR A 106 2.43 3.25 -4.33
N PRO A 107 2.43 4.57 -4.08
CA PRO A 107 3.05 5.53 -4.99
C PRO A 107 4.51 5.20 -5.33
N ALA A 108 5.32 4.84 -4.33
CA ALA A 108 6.72 4.46 -4.52
C ALA A 108 6.87 3.21 -5.40
N ALA A 109 6.06 2.18 -5.13
CA ALA A 109 6.03 0.98 -5.97
C ALA A 109 5.60 1.31 -7.42
N GLY A 110 4.63 2.21 -7.58
CA GLY A 110 4.16 2.63 -8.91
C GLY A 110 5.26 3.23 -9.76
N ILE A 111 6.07 4.14 -9.20
CA ILE A 111 7.21 4.75 -9.90
C ILE A 111 8.25 3.68 -10.25
N LYS A 112 8.62 2.85 -9.27
CA LYS A 112 9.61 1.79 -9.52
C LYS A 112 9.14 0.84 -10.62
N ILE A 113 7.90 0.37 -10.57
CA ILE A 113 7.33 -0.53 -11.59
C ILE A 113 7.34 0.12 -12.97
N ALA A 114 6.95 1.40 -13.08
CA ALA A 114 6.96 2.12 -14.34
C ALA A 114 8.37 2.22 -14.94
N CYS A 115 9.40 2.52 -14.12
CA CYS A 115 10.80 2.52 -14.56
C CYS A 115 11.25 1.13 -14.99
N ASP A 116 11.02 0.10 -14.18
CA ASP A 116 11.41 -1.27 -14.48
C ASP A 116 10.77 -1.78 -15.80
N LEU A 117 9.48 -1.44 -16.05
CA LEU A 117 8.80 -1.81 -17.29
C LEU A 117 9.40 -1.13 -18.54
N VAL A 118 9.96 0.09 -18.40
CA VAL A 118 10.72 0.75 -19.48
C VAL A 118 12.05 0.04 -19.70
N ASP A 119 12.80 -0.23 -18.63
CA ASP A 119 14.10 -0.91 -18.69
C ASP A 119 13.98 -2.34 -19.28
N GLU A 120 12.86 -3.00 -19.00
CA GLU A 120 12.50 -4.31 -19.55
C GLU A 120 12.00 -4.23 -21.01
N GLY A 121 11.83 -3.03 -21.56
CA GLY A 121 11.35 -2.82 -22.93
C GLY A 121 9.86 -3.15 -23.14
N MET A 122 9.10 -3.28 -22.07
CA MET A 122 7.66 -3.55 -22.15
C MET A 122 6.83 -2.33 -22.54
N ILE A 123 7.25 -1.14 -22.08
CA ILE A 123 6.59 0.14 -22.38
C ILE A 123 7.63 1.21 -22.73
N ASP A 124 7.19 2.30 -23.33
CA ASP A 124 8.02 3.48 -23.54
C ASP A 124 7.91 4.47 -22.34
N GLU A 125 8.84 5.42 -22.30
CA GLU A 125 8.89 6.45 -21.23
C GLU A 125 7.59 7.27 -21.15
N LYS A 126 6.97 7.56 -22.29
CA LYS A 126 5.72 8.32 -22.34
C LYS A 126 4.58 7.55 -21.67
N LYS A 127 4.50 6.25 -21.91
CA LYS A 127 3.53 5.38 -21.27
C LYS A 127 3.79 5.28 -19.77
N ALA A 128 5.06 5.15 -19.36
CA ALA A 128 5.46 5.12 -17.95
C ALA A 128 4.98 6.36 -17.19
N VAL A 129 5.20 7.55 -17.74
CA VAL A 129 4.72 8.82 -17.16
C VAL A 129 3.19 8.83 -17.03
N LEU A 130 2.47 8.34 -18.05
CA LEU A 130 1.00 8.28 -18.02
C LEU A 130 0.42 7.28 -17.02
N MET A 131 1.22 6.33 -16.54
CA MET A 131 0.81 5.36 -15.52
C MET A 131 0.83 5.94 -14.10
N ILE A 132 1.51 7.06 -13.89
CA ILE A 132 1.67 7.67 -12.57
C ILE A 132 0.59 8.73 -12.35
N ASP A 133 -0.19 8.56 -11.28
CA ASP A 133 -1.12 9.60 -10.83
C ASP A 133 -0.31 10.77 -10.23
N PRO A 134 -0.41 12.01 -10.79
CA PRO A 134 0.31 13.17 -10.27
C PRO A 134 0.07 13.43 -8.78
N LYS A 135 -1.14 13.16 -8.28
CA LYS A 135 -1.47 13.33 -6.86
C LYS A 135 -0.68 12.37 -5.96
N SER A 136 -0.29 11.21 -6.48
CA SER A 136 0.51 10.25 -5.72
C SER A 136 1.96 10.69 -5.54
N ILE A 137 2.48 11.53 -6.46
CA ILE A 137 3.85 12.07 -6.39
C ILE A 137 3.97 13.05 -5.25
N ASP A 138 2.96 13.88 -5.04
CA ASP A 138 2.95 14.89 -3.98
C ASP A 138 3.23 14.26 -2.60
N ALA A 139 2.58 13.13 -2.30
CA ALA A 139 2.83 12.39 -1.07
C ALA A 139 4.28 11.91 -0.90
N LEU A 140 5.02 11.69 -2.00
CA LEU A 140 6.42 11.24 -1.97
C LEU A 140 7.42 12.39 -1.78
N LEU A 141 7.01 13.63 -2.05
CA LEU A 141 7.84 14.81 -1.86
C LEU A 141 7.89 15.27 -0.40
N HIS A 142 6.99 14.77 0.43
CA HIS A 142 6.96 15.10 1.86
C HIS A 142 7.85 14.15 2.68
N PRO A 143 8.40 14.64 3.81
CA PRO A 143 9.13 13.80 4.76
C PRO A 143 8.31 12.57 5.19
N GLN A 144 8.96 11.44 5.35
CA GLN A 144 8.35 10.21 5.83
C GLN A 144 9.16 9.62 6.99
N PHE A 145 8.50 8.89 7.87
CA PHE A 145 9.19 8.14 8.90
C PHE A 145 9.94 6.94 8.31
N ASP A 146 11.09 6.63 8.88
CA ASP A 146 11.78 5.36 8.60
C ASP A 146 10.84 4.18 8.87
N SER A 147 10.72 3.28 7.91
CA SER A 147 9.77 2.16 7.97
C SER A 147 10.05 1.18 9.10
N THR A 148 11.32 1.01 9.48
CA THR A 148 11.73 0.14 10.58
C THR A 148 11.41 0.76 11.92
N ALA A 149 11.69 2.06 12.06
CA ALA A 149 11.37 2.82 13.27
C ALA A 149 9.85 2.89 13.48
N LEU A 150 9.08 3.10 12.42
CA LEU A 150 7.61 3.15 12.50
C LEU A 150 6.99 1.81 12.95
N LYS A 151 7.52 0.69 12.46
CA LYS A 151 7.07 -0.66 12.89
C LYS A 151 7.42 -0.97 14.34
N ALA A 152 8.52 -0.42 14.85
CA ALA A 152 8.95 -0.60 16.24
C ALA A 152 8.24 0.35 17.22
N ALA A 153 7.63 1.43 16.72
CA ALA A 153 6.94 2.41 17.56
C ALA A 153 5.57 1.90 18.01
N THR A 154 5.21 2.26 19.25
CA THR A 154 3.85 2.04 19.75
C THR A 154 3.07 3.36 19.67
N PRO A 155 2.02 3.45 18.81
CA PRO A 155 1.24 4.66 18.69
C PRO A 155 0.48 4.94 19.98
N ILE A 156 0.51 6.21 20.43
CA ILE A 156 -0.24 6.67 21.63
C ILE A 156 -1.63 7.16 21.28
N ALA A 157 -1.86 7.56 20.05
CA ALA A 157 -3.15 8.02 19.54
C ALA A 157 -3.19 7.93 18.02
N THR A 158 -4.41 8.00 17.47
CA THR A 158 -4.68 8.08 16.03
C THR A 158 -5.47 9.36 15.74
N ALA A 159 -5.14 10.06 14.66
CA ALA A 159 -5.83 11.27 14.22
C ALA A 159 -6.14 11.21 12.70
N LEU A 160 -7.00 12.13 12.25
CA LEU A 160 -7.27 12.30 10.82
C LEU A 160 -6.09 13.03 10.15
N PRO A 161 -5.51 12.50 9.07
CA PRO A 161 -4.42 13.15 8.35
C PRO A 161 -4.99 14.28 7.48
N ALA A 162 -4.66 15.53 7.82
CA ALA A 162 -5.10 16.69 7.06
C ALA A 162 -4.12 17.10 5.96
N SER A 163 -2.82 16.85 6.16
CA SER A 163 -1.78 17.05 5.15
C SER A 163 -0.83 15.85 5.10
N PRO A 164 -0.18 15.60 3.94
CA PRO A 164 0.80 14.54 3.82
C PRO A 164 2.08 14.90 4.58
N GLY A 165 2.85 13.86 4.96
CA GLY A 165 4.16 14.04 5.57
C GLY A 165 4.27 13.47 6.98
N ALA A 166 5.48 13.60 7.52
CA ALA A 166 5.83 13.17 8.87
C ALA A 166 6.62 14.26 9.57
N ALA A 167 6.26 14.55 10.80
CA ALA A 167 6.91 15.59 11.60
C ALA A 167 7.40 15.02 12.93
N CYS A 168 8.55 15.49 13.38
CA CYS A 168 9.13 15.16 14.68
C CYS A 168 9.51 16.45 15.40
N GLY A 169 9.16 16.55 16.68
CA GLY A 169 9.49 17.71 17.48
C GLY A 169 9.08 17.57 18.92
N GLN A 170 9.45 18.56 19.73
CA GLN A 170 9.02 18.65 21.14
C GLN A 170 7.60 19.23 21.18
N VAL A 171 6.75 18.64 22.00
CA VAL A 171 5.36 19.06 22.12
C VAL A 171 5.28 20.40 22.86
N VAL A 172 4.55 21.36 22.30
CA VAL A 172 4.18 22.64 22.90
C VAL A 172 2.67 22.83 22.79
N PHE A 173 2.10 23.59 23.73
CA PHE A 173 0.65 23.74 23.86
C PHE A 173 0.15 25.17 23.56
N THR A 174 1.05 26.11 23.36
CA THR A 174 0.71 27.50 23.02
C THR A 174 1.50 27.95 21.80
N ALA A 175 0.96 28.92 21.07
CA ALA A 175 1.63 29.52 19.92
C ALA A 175 2.91 30.25 20.33
N GLU A 176 2.88 30.93 21.48
CA GLU A 176 4.01 31.65 22.04
C GLU A 176 5.17 30.72 22.41
N ASP A 177 4.89 29.55 23.00
CA ASP A 177 5.92 28.56 23.29
C ASP A 177 6.48 27.97 22.02
N ALA A 178 5.66 27.73 20.97
CA ALA A 178 6.11 27.26 19.68
C ALA A 178 7.15 28.23 19.08
N VAL A 179 6.85 29.52 19.05
CA VAL A 179 7.76 30.55 18.55
C VAL A 179 9.04 30.60 19.39
N LYS A 180 8.91 30.71 20.73
CA LYS A 180 10.05 30.80 21.64
C LYS A 180 11.00 29.58 21.52
N TRP A 181 10.46 28.38 21.37
CA TRP A 181 11.27 27.19 21.29
C TRP A 181 11.90 27.03 19.91
N SER A 182 11.18 27.39 18.86
CA SER A 182 11.69 27.43 17.50
C SER A 182 12.84 28.44 17.37
N ASP A 183 12.72 29.63 17.95
CA ASP A 183 13.80 30.66 17.98
C ASP A 183 15.05 30.13 18.72
N SER A 184 14.88 29.23 19.65
CA SER A 184 15.99 28.56 20.35
C SER A 184 16.58 27.37 19.56
N GLY A 185 16.15 27.15 18.31
CA GLY A 185 16.62 26.09 17.41
C GLY A 185 16.01 24.72 17.65
N LYS A 186 14.91 24.64 18.38
CA LYS A 186 14.19 23.38 18.65
C LYS A 186 13.11 23.15 17.61
N LYS A 187 12.98 21.91 17.14
CA LYS A 187 11.82 21.47 16.36
C LYS A 187 10.64 21.26 17.30
N VAL A 188 9.48 21.78 16.94
CA VAL A 188 8.28 21.74 17.79
C VAL A 188 7.06 21.17 17.07
N ILE A 189 6.21 20.49 17.83
CA ILE A 189 4.88 20.07 17.43
C ILE A 189 3.87 20.86 18.28
N LEU A 190 3.05 21.65 17.61
CA LEU A 190 2.00 22.43 18.28
C LEU A 190 0.77 21.55 18.51
N VAL A 191 0.40 21.39 19.77
CA VAL A 191 -0.79 20.61 20.18
C VAL A 191 -1.82 21.55 20.79
N ARG A 192 -3.00 21.64 20.18
CA ARG A 192 -4.09 22.50 20.60
C ARG A 192 -5.40 21.73 20.75
N LEU A 193 -6.36 22.26 21.48
CA LEU A 193 -7.74 21.77 21.43
C LEU A 193 -8.33 22.00 20.04
N GLU A 194 -8.15 23.20 19.53
CA GLU A 194 -8.48 23.69 18.19
C GLU A 194 -7.55 24.87 17.88
N THR A 195 -7.37 25.23 16.63
CA THR A 195 -6.57 26.43 16.25
C THR A 195 -7.46 27.56 15.81
N SER A 196 -6.97 28.77 16.01
CA SER A 196 -7.58 30.03 15.59
C SER A 196 -6.57 30.91 14.84
N ALA A 197 -7.02 32.05 14.33
CA ALA A 197 -6.15 33.03 13.69
C ALA A 197 -5.01 33.54 14.58
N GLU A 198 -5.20 33.52 15.89
CA GLU A 198 -4.19 33.92 16.91
C GLU A 198 -3.03 32.93 17.00
N ASP A 199 -3.24 31.67 16.58
CA ASP A 199 -2.23 30.62 16.62
C ASP A 199 -1.30 30.61 15.38
N ILE A 200 -1.54 31.43 14.36
CA ILE A 200 -0.86 31.40 13.04
C ILE A 200 0.67 31.46 13.17
N GLU A 201 1.20 32.33 14.02
CA GLU A 201 2.67 32.44 14.19
C GLU A 201 3.26 31.15 14.75
N GLY A 202 2.61 30.54 15.76
CA GLY A 202 3.02 29.27 16.32
C GLY A 202 2.86 28.09 15.33
N MET A 203 1.78 28.13 14.52
CA MET A 203 1.57 27.14 13.46
C MET A 203 2.66 27.21 12.39
N HIS A 204 3.04 28.41 11.98
CA HIS A 204 4.07 28.63 10.93
C HIS A 204 5.45 28.10 11.31
N VAL A 205 5.85 28.18 12.57
CA VAL A 205 7.17 27.71 13.04
C VAL A 205 7.19 26.24 13.50
N SER A 206 6.04 25.60 13.50
CA SER A 206 5.90 24.21 13.95
C SER A 206 6.17 23.24 12.81
N GLU A 207 6.90 22.14 13.08
CA GLU A 207 7.10 21.05 12.13
C GLU A 207 5.79 20.28 11.85
N GLY A 208 4.85 20.33 12.80
CA GLY A 208 3.52 19.73 12.68
C GLY A 208 2.54 20.25 13.70
N ILE A 209 1.27 20.13 13.38
CA ILE A 209 0.16 20.61 14.21
C ILE A 209 -0.78 19.45 14.48
N LEU A 210 -1.15 19.29 15.74
CA LEU A 210 -2.13 18.29 16.18
C LEU A 210 -3.26 18.98 16.96
N THR A 211 -4.50 18.72 16.56
CA THR A 211 -5.67 19.24 17.28
C THR A 211 -6.52 18.11 17.86
N VAL A 212 -7.10 18.33 19.02
CA VAL A 212 -8.02 17.39 19.66
C VAL A 212 -9.39 17.40 18.98
N ARG A 213 -9.78 18.54 18.42
CA ARG A 213 -11.06 18.78 17.75
C ARG A 213 -10.83 19.33 16.36
N GLY A 214 -11.71 18.98 15.45
CA GLY A 214 -11.71 19.45 14.06
C GLY A 214 -11.77 18.31 13.06
N GLY A 215 -12.31 18.60 11.91
CA GLY A 215 -12.35 17.70 10.75
C GLY A 215 -11.45 18.23 9.64
N MET A 216 -11.54 17.62 8.45
CA MET A 216 -10.77 17.99 7.26
C MET A 216 -11.04 19.41 6.74
N THR A 217 -12.05 20.10 7.24
CA THR A 217 -12.41 21.49 6.92
C THR A 217 -12.17 22.45 8.09
N SER A 218 -11.51 21.98 9.17
CA SER A 218 -11.17 22.86 10.30
C SER A 218 -10.10 23.86 9.94
N HIS A 219 -9.97 24.93 10.74
CA HIS A 219 -8.92 25.95 10.56
C HIS A 219 -7.51 25.33 10.49
N ALA A 220 -7.19 24.39 11.39
CA ALA A 220 -5.92 23.67 11.36
C ALA A 220 -5.69 22.94 10.03
N ALA A 221 -6.72 22.26 9.50
CA ALA A 221 -6.59 21.45 8.29
C ALA A 221 -6.48 22.26 6.99
N VAL A 222 -6.97 23.51 7.00
CA VAL A 222 -6.99 24.38 5.80
C VAL A 222 -5.79 25.31 5.76
N VAL A 223 -5.26 25.71 6.92
CA VAL A 223 -4.21 26.73 7.03
C VAL A 223 -2.82 26.14 7.25
N ALA A 224 -2.72 24.89 7.77
CA ALA A 224 -1.45 24.22 8.06
C ALA A 224 -0.71 23.77 6.79
#